data_1fe7ba9e629fe983d6873609e779c797
#
_entry.id   1fe7ba9e629fe983d6873609e779c797
#
_cell.length_a   1.000
_cell.length_b   1.000
_cell.length_c   1.000
_cell.angle_alpha   90.00
_cell.angle_beta   90.00
_cell.angle_gamma   90.00
#
_symmetry.space_group_name_H-M   'P 1'
#
loop_
_entity.id
_entity.type
_entity.pdbx_description
1 polymer ?
#
loop_
_entity_poly.entity_id
_entity_poly.type
_entity_poly.pdbx_seq_one_letter_code
_entity_poly.pdbx_strand_id
1 'polypeptide(L)'
;MVVSRRGAPKRAPRGVSESLQPHRVLAGDCISGMAKLPAASVDLVFADPPYNLQLASDLKRPDDSRVDAVDDDWDKFASFSAYDDFTKAWLTACRRVMKPAATIWVIGSYHNIFRVGTIMQDLGFWILNDVIWRKSNPMPNFRGRRFTNAHETLIWASRDADARGYTFNYEVLKAGNEDIQVRSDWTLPLCTGEERLKGRNGKKLHPTQKPESLLARVLLSSSRPDDLVLDPFCGTGTTGAVAKRLGRRFIGCEQDPKYAKAAEQRIGRVKPLEAPTIAPFVTAREAPRVPFSALIERGLVTPGVRLVDAKKRHKALVRADGAVSLDGTVGSIHRIGALAQGLEACNGWTFWHVETPKGLTPIDAFRAVIRSEMAEAAE
;
A
#
# COMPACT_ATOMS: atom_id res chain seq x y z
N MET A 1 31.85 44.90 -14.72
CA MET A 1 31.44 43.51 -14.67
C MET A 1 30.03 43.45 -14.10
N VAL A 2 29.07 43.18 -14.97
CA VAL A 2 27.64 43.14 -14.59
C VAL A 2 27.31 41.70 -14.23
N VAL A 3 26.92 41.45 -12.96
CA VAL A 3 26.50 40.15 -12.48
C VAL A 3 25.03 39.97 -12.83
N SER A 4 24.77 39.06 -13.78
CA SER A 4 23.44 38.65 -14.22
C SER A 4 22.74 37.88 -13.08
N ARG A 5 21.63 38.40 -12.55
CA ARG A 5 20.71 37.71 -11.66
C ARG A 5 19.97 36.66 -12.47
N ARG A 6 20.21 35.37 -12.22
CA ARG A 6 19.40 34.29 -12.74
C ARG A 6 18.01 34.37 -12.08
N GLY A 7 16.98 34.54 -12.90
CA GLY A 7 15.60 34.56 -12.47
C GLY A 7 15.14 33.21 -11.93
N ALA A 8 14.28 33.25 -10.91
CA ALA A 8 13.61 32.08 -10.34
C ALA A 8 12.80 31.32 -11.39
N PRO A 9 12.67 29.98 -11.29
CA PRO A 9 11.93 29.21 -12.25
C PRO A 9 10.44 29.61 -12.22
N LYS A 10 9.91 29.94 -13.40
CA LYS A 10 8.49 30.26 -13.59
C LYS A 10 7.64 29.07 -13.18
N ARG A 11 6.73 29.27 -12.22
CA ARG A 11 5.68 28.34 -11.84
C ARG A 11 4.92 27.90 -13.11
N ALA A 12 4.80 26.57 -13.30
CA ALA A 12 4.02 26.00 -14.37
C ALA A 12 2.55 26.46 -14.30
N PRO A 13 1.85 26.61 -15.43
CA PRO A 13 0.49 27.12 -15.45
C PRO A 13 -0.46 26.19 -14.71
N ARG A 14 -1.25 26.73 -13.78
CA ARG A 14 -2.37 26.07 -13.11
C ARG A 14 -3.49 25.82 -14.11
N GLY A 15 -3.44 24.65 -14.75
CA GLY A 15 -4.53 24.06 -15.50
C GLY A 15 -4.61 22.59 -15.15
N VAL A 16 -4.99 22.28 -13.89
CA VAL A 16 -5.41 20.91 -13.57
C VAL A 16 -6.68 20.69 -14.39
N SER A 17 -6.62 19.79 -15.38
CA SER A 17 -7.80 19.37 -16.12
C SER A 17 -8.91 19.05 -15.11
N GLU A 18 -10.13 19.53 -15.34
CA GLU A 18 -11.28 19.28 -14.48
C GLU A 18 -11.45 17.78 -14.15
N SER A 19 -11.00 16.92 -15.05
CA SER A 19 -10.97 15.46 -14.89
C SER A 19 -10.06 14.94 -13.79
N LEU A 20 -9.07 15.72 -13.31
CA LEU A 20 -8.12 15.33 -12.25
C LEU A 20 -8.44 15.96 -10.89
N GLN A 21 -9.62 16.58 -10.71
CA GLN A 21 -10.03 17.04 -9.40
C GLN A 21 -10.09 15.84 -8.42
N PRO A 22 -9.47 15.95 -7.21
CA PRO A 22 -9.40 14.84 -6.29
C PRO A 22 -10.75 14.45 -5.70
N HIS A 23 -10.89 13.18 -5.32
CA HIS A 23 -12.05 12.62 -4.64
C HIS A 23 -13.35 12.67 -5.45
N ARG A 24 -13.26 12.42 -6.75
CA ARG A 24 -14.35 12.48 -7.70
C ARG A 24 -14.82 11.08 -8.09
N VAL A 25 -16.14 10.91 -8.30
CA VAL A 25 -16.73 9.71 -8.89
C VAL A 25 -17.28 10.06 -10.25
N LEU A 26 -16.84 9.33 -11.28
CA LEU A 26 -17.31 9.45 -12.65
C LEU A 26 -18.47 8.46 -12.83
N ALA A 27 -19.70 8.96 -12.90
CA ALA A 27 -20.86 8.12 -13.15
C ALA A 27 -20.86 7.64 -14.61
N GLY A 28 -21.07 6.33 -14.82
CA GLY A 28 -21.14 5.68 -16.10
C GLY A 28 -20.08 4.58 -16.30
N ASP A 29 -19.95 4.14 -17.55
CA ASP A 29 -18.99 3.09 -17.94
C ASP A 29 -17.54 3.46 -17.64
N CYS A 30 -16.80 2.53 -17.04
CA CYS A 30 -15.43 2.76 -16.57
C CYS A 30 -14.45 3.05 -17.72
N ILE A 31 -14.62 2.44 -18.90
CA ILE A 31 -13.74 2.64 -20.07
C ILE A 31 -13.89 4.08 -20.56
N SER A 32 -15.14 4.52 -20.73
CA SER A 32 -15.48 5.89 -21.12
C SER A 32 -15.06 6.92 -20.06
N GLY A 33 -15.17 6.57 -18.78
CA GLY A 33 -14.68 7.37 -17.65
C GLY A 33 -13.18 7.55 -17.70
N MET A 34 -12.43 6.46 -17.81
CA MET A 34 -10.98 6.47 -17.92
C MET A 34 -10.48 7.17 -19.17
N ALA A 35 -11.21 7.11 -20.31
CA ALA A 35 -10.83 7.83 -21.52
C ALA A 35 -10.68 9.34 -21.33
N LYS A 36 -11.39 9.91 -20.35
CA LYS A 36 -11.31 11.34 -19.99
C LYS A 36 -10.08 11.70 -19.17
N LEU A 37 -9.36 10.70 -18.63
CA LEU A 37 -8.17 10.91 -17.83
C LEU A 37 -6.93 10.99 -18.73
N PRO A 38 -5.96 11.86 -18.40
CA PRO A 38 -4.69 11.90 -19.10
C PRO A 38 -3.96 10.55 -19.03
N ALA A 39 -3.21 10.21 -20.07
CA ALA A 39 -2.30 9.08 -20.02
C ALA A 39 -1.22 9.29 -18.96
N ALA A 40 -0.72 8.22 -18.34
CA ALA A 40 0.33 8.24 -17.33
C ALA A 40 0.09 9.24 -16.18
N SER A 41 -1.15 9.30 -15.65
CA SER A 41 -1.55 10.22 -14.59
C SER A 41 -1.82 9.54 -13.23
N VAL A 42 -2.05 8.23 -13.22
CA VAL A 42 -2.47 7.43 -12.06
C VAL A 42 -1.27 6.73 -11.44
N ASP A 43 -1.15 6.78 -10.10
CA ASP A 43 -0.07 6.15 -9.35
C ASP A 43 -0.42 4.71 -8.91
N LEU A 44 -1.69 4.47 -8.58
CA LEU A 44 -2.18 3.17 -8.12
C LEU A 44 -3.57 2.90 -8.68
N VAL A 45 -3.80 1.69 -9.17
CA VAL A 45 -5.14 1.19 -9.50
C VAL A 45 -5.53 0.10 -8.50
N PHE A 46 -6.75 0.19 -7.95
CA PHE A 46 -7.42 -0.92 -7.28
C PHE A 46 -8.70 -1.23 -8.04
N ALA A 47 -8.90 -2.47 -8.45
CA ALA A 47 -10.05 -2.89 -9.25
C ALA A 47 -10.76 -4.10 -8.62
N ASP A 48 -12.07 -3.97 -8.42
CA ASP A 48 -12.98 -5.04 -8.01
C ASP A 48 -14.01 -5.28 -9.14
N PRO A 49 -13.58 -5.89 -10.27
CA PRO A 49 -14.41 -6.02 -11.46
C PRO A 49 -15.57 -6.99 -11.23
N PRO A 50 -16.60 -7.01 -12.09
CA PRO A 50 -17.62 -8.07 -12.10
C PRO A 50 -16.98 -9.46 -12.07
N TYR A 51 -17.57 -10.39 -11.31
CA TYR A 51 -17.01 -11.75 -11.15
C TYR A 51 -17.57 -12.76 -12.15
N ASN A 52 -18.61 -12.38 -12.91
CA ASN A 52 -19.34 -13.27 -13.81
C ASN A 52 -19.82 -14.53 -13.08
N LEU A 53 -20.53 -14.34 -11.97
CA LEU A 53 -20.89 -15.42 -11.04
C LEU A 53 -21.80 -16.47 -11.66
N GLN A 54 -22.49 -16.17 -12.78
CA GLN A 54 -23.36 -17.08 -13.55
C GLN A 54 -24.27 -17.91 -12.62
N LEU A 55 -24.95 -17.25 -11.69
CA LEU A 55 -25.89 -17.90 -10.79
C LEU A 55 -27.11 -18.36 -11.60
N ALA A 56 -27.18 -19.66 -11.87
CA ALA A 56 -28.27 -20.27 -12.63
C ALA A 56 -29.60 -20.31 -11.87
N SER A 57 -29.63 -20.00 -10.58
CA SER A 57 -30.84 -20.01 -9.73
C SER A 57 -30.65 -19.23 -8.44
N ASP A 58 -31.74 -18.77 -7.85
CA ASP A 58 -31.80 -18.18 -6.51
C ASP A 58 -31.09 -19.06 -5.46
N LEU A 59 -30.15 -18.48 -4.74
CA LEU A 59 -29.53 -19.12 -3.59
C LEU A 59 -30.50 -19.00 -2.41
N LYS A 60 -30.95 -20.15 -1.88
CA LYS A 60 -31.81 -20.24 -0.69
C LYS A 60 -31.00 -20.73 0.51
N ARG A 61 -31.31 -20.21 1.70
CA ARG A 61 -30.85 -20.76 2.98
C ARG A 61 -31.61 -22.02 3.33
N PRO A 62 -31.18 -22.77 4.37
CA PRO A 62 -31.91 -23.96 4.86
C PRO A 62 -33.35 -23.68 5.30
N ASP A 63 -33.66 -22.44 5.68
CA ASP A 63 -34.97 -21.94 6.08
C ASP A 63 -35.83 -21.42 4.90
N ASP A 64 -35.47 -21.77 3.65
CA ASP A 64 -36.07 -21.31 2.40
C ASP A 64 -35.99 -19.76 2.17
N SER A 65 -35.41 -19.02 3.07
CA SER A 65 -35.20 -17.59 2.85
C SER A 65 -34.18 -17.38 1.71
N ARG A 66 -34.44 -16.40 0.82
CA ARG A 66 -33.51 -16.03 -0.24
C ARG A 66 -32.21 -15.50 0.36
N VAL A 67 -31.07 -15.99 -0.12
CA VAL A 67 -29.80 -15.32 0.09
C VAL A 67 -29.81 -14.10 -0.84
N ASP A 68 -29.60 -12.92 -0.27
CA ASP A 68 -29.39 -11.69 -1.00
C ASP A 68 -27.99 -11.79 -1.69
N ALA A 69 -27.95 -12.52 -2.79
CA ALA A 69 -26.77 -12.75 -3.63
C ALA A 69 -26.72 -11.68 -4.74
N VAL A 70 -25.57 -11.57 -5.38
CA VAL A 70 -25.41 -10.71 -6.56
C VAL A 70 -26.24 -11.31 -7.70
N ASP A 71 -27.35 -10.67 -8.04
CA ASP A 71 -28.21 -10.97 -9.19
C ASP A 71 -28.37 -9.74 -10.10
N ASP A 72 -27.44 -8.81 -9.97
CA ASP A 72 -27.43 -7.54 -10.71
C ASP A 72 -26.96 -7.79 -12.16
N ASP A 73 -27.54 -7.08 -13.12
CA ASP A 73 -27.24 -7.21 -14.56
C ASP A 73 -25.79 -6.89 -14.91
N TRP A 74 -25.11 -6.09 -14.10
CA TRP A 74 -23.71 -5.75 -14.31
C TRP A 74 -22.74 -6.93 -14.11
N ASP A 75 -23.15 -8.03 -13.46
CA ASP A 75 -22.35 -9.26 -13.28
C ASP A 75 -22.72 -10.36 -14.26
N LYS A 76 -23.58 -10.09 -15.26
CA LYS A 76 -24.05 -11.08 -16.23
C LYS A 76 -23.41 -10.84 -17.60
N PHE A 77 -22.67 -11.81 -18.08
CA PHE A 77 -22.08 -11.82 -19.42
C PHE A 77 -22.64 -12.97 -20.26
N ALA A 78 -22.86 -12.71 -21.55
CA ALA A 78 -23.43 -13.69 -22.48
C ALA A 78 -22.54 -14.93 -22.67
N SER A 79 -21.23 -14.78 -22.51
CA SER A 79 -20.22 -15.85 -22.63
C SER A 79 -18.93 -15.50 -21.90
N PHE A 80 -18.06 -16.49 -21.72
CA PHE A 80 -16.70 -16.24 -21.25
C PHE A 80 -15.90 -15.36 -22.21
N SER A 81 -16.12 -15.48 -23.53
CA SER A 81 -15.48 -14.61 -24.51
C SER A 81 -15.87 -13.14 -24.31
N ALA A 82 -17.18 -12.88 -24.11
CA ALA A 82 -17.66 -11.52 -23.84
C ALA A 82 -17.06 -10.94 -22.54
N TYR A 83 -16.90 -11.79 -21.52
CA TYR A 83 -16.22 -11.40 -20.27
C TYR A 83 -14.75 -11.10 -20.49
N ASP A 84 -14.05 -11.90 -21.33
CA ASP A 84 -12.64 -11.66 -21.65
C ASP A 84 -12.44 -10.37 -22.44
N ASP A 85 -13.31 -10.10 -23.42
CA ASP A 85 -13.27 -8.86 -24.21
C ASP A 85 -13.48 -7.63 -23.32
N PHE A 86 -14.45 -7.69 -22.42
CA PHE A 86 -14.66 -6.65 -21.40
C PHE A 86 -13.42 -6.49 -20.49
N THR A 87 -12.86 -7.60 -20.01
CA THR A 87 -11.69 -7.61 -19.12
C THR A 87 -10.47 -7.01 -19.82
N LYS A 88 -10.24 -7.39 -21.06
CA LYS A 88 -9.17 -6.84 -21.91
C LYS A 88 -9.33 -5.33 -22.14
N ALA A 89 -10.55 -4.88 -22.38
CA ALA A 89 -10.84 -3.48 -22.65
C ALA A 89 -10.56 -2.59 -21.42
N TRP A 90 -11.08 -2.92 -20.24
CA TRP A 90 -10.86 -2.09 -19.06
C TRP A 90 -9.40 -2.17 -18.54
N LEU A 91 -8.73 -3.33 -18.63
CA LEU A 91 -7.32 -3.44 -18.27
C LEU A 91 -6.44 -2.61 -19.22
N THR A 92 -6.74 -2.59 -20.52
CA THR A 92 -6.06 -1.72 -21.51
C THR A 92 -6.25 -0.24 -21.16
N ALA A 93 -7.45 0.16 -20.77
CA ALA A 93 -7.72 1.53 -20.34
C ALA A 93 -6.97 1.89 -19.06
N CYS A 94 -6.91 0.97 -18.07
CA CYS A 94 -6.07 1.14 -16.88
C CYS A 94 -4.59 1.33 -17.23
N ARG A 95 -4.04 0.47 -18.08
CA ARG A 95 -2.63 0.52 -18.49
C ARG A 95 -2.26 1.86 -19.14
N ARG A 96 -3.17 2.43 -19.94
CA ARG A 96 -2.98 3.75 -20.56
C ARG A 96 -2.85 4.87 -19.54
N VAL A 97 -3.69 4.87 -18.50
CA VAL A 97 -3.70 5.95 -17.49
C VAL A 97 -2.66 5.76 -16.40
N MET A 98 -2.14 4.55 -16.19
CA MET A 98 -1.10 4.26 -15.23
C MET A 98 0.23 4.92 -15.61
N LYS A 99 0.91 5.53 -14.64
CA LYS A 99 2.30 5.99 -14.77
C LYS A 99 3.24 4.80 -15.01
N PRO A 100 4.46 5.01 -15.53
CA PRO A 100 5.43 3.92 -15.71
C PRO A 100 5.75 3.13 -14.43
N ALA A 101 5.81 3.82 -13.28
CA ALA A 101 6.07 3.23 -11.97
C ALA A 101 4.79 2.87 -11.19
N ALA A 102 3.60 2.97 -11.80
CA ALA A 102 2.35 2.64 -11.15
C ALA A 102 2.17 1.13 -11.00
N THR A 103 1.37 0.75 -10.00
CA THR A 103 0.94 -0.65 -9.81
C THR A 103 -0.57 -0.78 -9.84
N ILE A 104 -1.04 -2.00 -10.08
CA ILE A 104 -2.45 -2.35 -10.07
C ILE A 104 -2.70 -3.52 -9.15
N TRP A 105 -3.79 -3.44 -8.39
CA TRP A 105 -4.37 -4.54 -7.64
C TRP A 105 -5.70 -4.92 -8.25
N VAL A 106 -5.89 -6.19 -8.57
CA VAL A 106 -7.17 -6.71 -9.04
C VAL A 106 -7.63 -7.81 -8.11
N ILE A 107 -8.80 -7.64 -7.49
CA ILE A 107 -9.40 -8.67 -6.63
C ILE A 107 -10.40 -9.50 -7.40
N GLY A 108 -10.47 -10.77 -7.08
CA GLY A 108 -11.45 -11.69 -7.67
C GLY A 108 -11.60 -12.97 -6.88
N SER A 109 -12.59 -13.75 -7.27
CA SER A 109 -12.83 -15.11 -6.77
C SER A 109 -12.39 -16.16 -7.79
N TYR A 110 -12.52 -17.44 -7.43
CA TYR A 110 -12.24 -18.55 -8.35
C TYR A 110 -13.08 -18.52 -9.65
N HIS A 111 -14.13 -17.70 -9.72
CA HIS A 111 -14.94 -17.58 -10.95
C HIS A 111 -14.23 -16.81 -12.05
N ASN A 112 -13.42 -15.82 -11.70
CA ASN A 112 -12.86 -14.88 -12.67
C ASN A 112 -11.34 -14.69 -12.58
N ILE A 113 -10.72 -14.86 -11.39
CA ILE A 113 -9.36 -14.41 -11.15
C ILE A 113 -8.31 -15.05 -12.08
N PHE A 114 -8.50 -16.31 -12.46
CA PHE A 114 -7.58 -17.02 -13.37
C PHE A 114 -7.63 -16.44 -14.78
N ARG A 115 -8.83 -16.08 -15.28
CA ARG A 115 -8.99 -15.43 -16.59
C ARG A 115 -8.41 -14.01 -16.58
N VAL A 116 -8.70 -13.27 -15.52
CA VAL A 116 -8.15 -11.91 -15.32
C VAL A 116 -6.63 -11.96 -15.27
N GLY A 117 -6.03 -12.90 -14.52
CA GLY A 117 -4.58 -13.06 -14.43
C GLY A 117 -3.94 -13.37 -15.80
N THR A 118 -4.53 -14.27 -16.58
CA THR A 118 -4.08 -14.57 -17.96
C THR A 118 -4.12 -13.33 -18.84
N ILE A 119 -5.23 -12.59 -18.83
CA ILE A 119 -5.39 -11.38 -19.65
C ILE A 119 -4.41 -10.28 -19.21
N MET A 120 -4.16 -10.14 -17.90
CA MET A 120 -3.14 -9.20 -17.43
C MET A 120 -1.75 -9.53 -18.00
N GLN A 121 -1.35 -10.80 -17.98
CA GLN A 121 -0.05 -11.23 -18.54
C GLN A 121 -0.01 -11.01 -20.05
N ASP A 122 -1.06 -11.35 -20.80
CA ASP A 122 -1.17 -11.12 -22.25
C ASP A 122 -1.07 -9.63 -22.62
N LEU A 123 -1.56 -8.73 -21.76
CA LEU A 123 -1.45 -7.29 -21.93
C LEU A 123 -0.10 -6.72 -21.48
N GLY A 124 0.82 -7.55 -20.95
CA GLY A 124 2.16 -7.17 -20.56
C GLY A 124 2.27 -6.59 -19.14
N PHE A 125 1.26 -6.76 -18.29
CA PHE A 125 1.43 -6.51 -16.86
C PHE A 125 2.38 -7.54 -16.26
N TRP A 126 3.25 -7.12 -15.35
CA TRP A 126 4.15 -8.00 -14.63
C TRP A 126 3.63 -8.28 -13.23
N ILE A 127 3.20 -9.52 -12.98
CA ILE A 127 2.67 -9.93 -11.69
C ILE A 127 3.81 -9.95 -10.66
N LEU A 128 3.66 -9.16 -9.59
CA LEU A 128 4.60 -9.05 -8.48
C LEU A 128 4.27 -10.07 -7.38
N ASN A 129 2.98 -10.20 -7.04
CA ASN A 129 2.46 -11.20 -6.11
C ASN A 129 1.00 -11.56 -6.44
N ASP A 130 0.62 -12.77 -6.06
CA ASP A 130 -0.75 -13.09 -5.67
C ASP A 130 -0.88 -12.98 -4.15
N VAL A 131 -1.98 -12.43 -3.69
CA VAL A 131 -2.27 -12.28 -2.27
C VAL A 131 -3.62 -12.90 -1.96
N ILE A 132 -3.65 -13.76 -0.96
CA ILE A 132 -4.87 -14.44 -0.52
C ILE A 132 -5.50 -13.68 0.65
N TRP A 133 -6.65 -13.06 0.41
CA TRP A 133 -7.46 -12.56 1.49
C TRP A 133 -8.31 -13.68 2.10
N ARG A 134 -7.89 -14.19 3.25
CA ARG A 134 -8.62 -15.15 4.06
C ARG A 134 -9.68 -14.43 4.88
N LYS A 135 -10.93 -14.77 4.64
CA LYS A 135 -12.08 -14.22 5.39
C LYS A 135 -12.12 -14.85 6.78
N SER A 136 -12.05 -14.06 7.85
CA SER A 136 -12.14 -14.61 9.22
C SER A 136 -13.56 -15.11 9.56
N ASN A 137 -14.58 -14.62 8.83
CA ASN A 137 -15.99 -14.94 9.01
C ASN A 137 -16.68 -15.28 7.66
N PRO A 138 -16.22 -16.32 6.92
CA PRO A 138 -16.78 -16.65 5.62
C PRO A 138 -18.22 -17.16 5.74
N MET A 139 -19.04 -16.86 4.72
CA MET A 139 -20.39 -17.40 4.66
C MET A 139 -20.35 -18.92 4.39
N PRO A 140 -21.05 -19.75 5.17
CA PRO A 140 -21.09 -21.21 4.95
C PRO A 140 -21.65 -21.59 3.58
N ASN A 141 -21.25 -22.77 3.08
CA ASN A 141 -21.92 -23.39 1.95
C ASN A 141 -23.13 -24.20 2.45
N PHE A 142 -24.32 -23.63 2.33
CA PHE A 142 -25.54 -24.21 2.86
C PHE A 142 -25.96 -25.54 2.19
N ARG A 143 -25.50 -25.81 0.95
CA ARG A 143 -25.83 -27.05 0.24
C ARG A 143 -24.88 -28.21 0.55
N GLY A 144 -23.79 -27.98 1.24
CA GLY A 144 -22.82 -29.03 1.62
C GLY A 144 -22.15 -29.78 0.45
N ARG A 145 -22.17 -29.20 -0.77
CA ARG A 145 -21.69 -29.87 -2.00
C ARG A 145 -20.29 -29.40 -2.44
N ARG A 146 -19.71 -28.43 -1.74
CA ARG A 146 -18.37 -27.87 -1.98
C ARG A 146 -17.87 -27.21 -0.73
N PHE A 147 -16.58 -26.88 -0.71
CA PHE A 147 -15.97 -26.15 0.40
C PHE A 147 -16.58 -24.77 0.59
N THR A 148 -16.53 -24.25 1.80
CA THR A 148 -16.83 -22.84 2.09
C THR A 148 -15.87 -21.94 1.33
N ASN A 149 -16.41 -20.93 0.64
CA ASN A 149 -15.58 -19.94 -0.07
C ASN A 149 -14.93 -18.96 0.93
N ALA A 150 -13.83 -19.40 1.55
CA ALA A 150 -13.19 -18.72 2.66
C ALA A 150 -12.13 -17.70 2.25
N HIS A 151 -11.88 -17.51 0.95
CA HIS A 151 -10.88 -16.53 0.50
C HIS A 151 -11.26 -15.89 -0.83
N GLU A 152 -10.61 -14.77 -1.11
CA GLU A 152 -10.51 -14.15 -2.44
C GLU A 152 -9.04 -13.91 -2.74
N THR A 153 -8.70 -13.84 -4.03
CA THR A 153 -7.33 -13.62 -4.50
C THR A 153 -7.21 -12.19 -5.02
N LEU A 154 -6.12 -11.52 -4.63
CA LEU A 154 -5.72 -10.25 -5.21
C LEU A 154 -4.46 -10.47 -6.05
N ILE A 155 -4.47 -10.05 -7.30
CA ILE A 155 -3.26 -9.99 -8.15
C ILE A 155 -2.67 -8.60 -8.02
N TRP A 156 -1.42 -8.50 -7.58
CA TRP A 156 -0.64 -7.27 -7.58
C TRP A 156 0.37 -7.30 -8.72
N ALA A 157 0.33 -6.29 -9.58
CA ALA A 157 1.18 -6.23 -10.75
C ALA A 157 1.72 -4.82 -10.99
N SER A 158 2.92 -4.72 -11.56
CA SER A 158 3.44 -3.50 -12.17
C SER A 158 2.89 -3.36 -13.59
N ARG A 159 2.93 -2.12 -14.11
CA ARG A 159 2.46 -1.80 -15.45
C ARG A 159 3.21 -2.58 -16.52
N ASP A 160 4.53 -2.76 -16.36
CA ASP A 160 5.44 -3.36 -17.34
C ASP A 160 6.48 -4.24 -16.59
N ALA A 161 7.08 -5.20 -17.28
CA ALA A 161 8.08 -6.12 -16.69
C ALA A 161 9.38 -5.39 -16.27
N ASP A 162 9.73 -4.33 -16.94
CA ASP A 162 10.90 -3.51 -16.67
C ASP A 162 10.61 -2.28 -15.78
N ALA A 163 9.37 -2.14 -15.26
CA ALA A 163 9.00 -1.07 -14.36
C ALA A 163 9.95 -0.99 -13.16
N ARG A 164 10.45 0.22 -12.90
CA ARG A 164 11.35 0.50 -11.78
C ARG A 164 10.74 1.62 -10.93
N GLY A 165 11.06 1.60 -9.63
CA GLY A 165 10.65 2.66 -8.71
C GLY A 165 9.17 2.64 -8.31
N TYR A 166 8.46 1.52 -8.54
CA TYR A 166 7.12 1.37 -7.97
C TYR A 166 7.16 1.41 -6.44
N THR A 167 6.11 1.92 -5.86
CA THR A 167 6.02 2.05 -4.40
C THR A 167 5.71 0.69 -3.76
N PHE A 168 6.57 0.27 -2.82
CA PHE A 168 6.29 -0.78 -1.85
C PHE A 168 6.83 -0.37 -0.49
N ASN A 169 5.93 -0.06 0.43
CA ASN A 169 6.27 0.49 1.75
C ASN A 169 6.63 -0.63 2.74
N TYR A 170 7.70 -1.37 2.42
CA TYR A 170 8.13 -2.57 3.16
C TYR A 170 8.29 -2.31 4.66
N GLU A 171 8.99 -1.24 5.04
CA GLU A 171 9.28 -0.93 6.45
C GLU A 171 8.02 -0.51 7.21
N VAL A 172 7.09 0.21 6.56
CA VAL A 172 5.78 0.57 7.15
C VAL A 172 4.98 -0.68 7.48
N LEU A 173 4.91 -1.61 6.53
CA LEU A 173 4.19 -2.87 6.71
C LEU A 173 4.82 -3.72 7.82
N LYS A 174 6.15 -3.78 7.84
CA LYS A 174 6.92 -4.51 8.83
C LYS A 174 6.74 -3.91 10.23
N ALA A 175 6.83 -2.59 10.37
CA ALA A 175 6.62 -1.90 11.65
C ALA A 175 5.20 -2.12 12.19
N GLY A 176 4.18 -2.15 11.31
CA GLY A 176 2.81 -2.49 11.68
C GLY A 176 2.56 -3.98 11.95
N ASN A 177 3.56 -4.84 11.80
CA ASN A 177 3.48 -6.30 11.96
C ASN A 177 4.58 -6.83 12.90
N GLU A 178 4.80 -6.16 14.04
CA GLU A 178 5.77 -6.56 15.09
C GLU A 178 7.21 -6.73 14.54
N ASP A 179 7.63 -5.89 13.61
CA ASP A 179 8.90 -5.98 12.89
C ASP A 179 9.10 -7.27 12.06
N ILE A 180 8.03 -8.01 11.80
CA ILE A 180 8.04 -9.20 10.95
C ILE A 180 7.51 -8.84 9.56
N GLN A 181 8.14 -9.35 8.51
CA GLN A 181 7.67 -9.17 7.13
C GLN A 181 6.22 -9.65 6.96
N VAL A 182 5.37 -8.81 6.38
CA VAL A 182 3.99 -9.16 6.08
C VAL A 182 3.96 -10.21 4.96
N ARG A 183 3.17 -11.24 5.17
CA ARG A 183 3.01 -12.36 4.22
C ARG A 183 1.90 -12.06 3.21
N SER A 184 1.84 -12.88 2.16
CA SER A 184 0.81 -12.78 1.10
C SER A 184 -0.52 -13.47 1.46
N ASP A 185 -0.71 -13.94 2.70
CA ASP A 185 -1.95 -14.51 3.21
C ASP A 185 -2.54 -13.61 4.32
N TRP A 186 -3.52 -12.80 3.95
CA TRP A 186 -4.11 -11.80 4.84
C TRP A 186 -5.40 -12.30 5.49
N THR A 187 -5.44 -12.40 6.80
CA THR A 187 -6.68 -12.73 7.52
C THR A 187 -7.39 -11.44 7.92
N LEU A 188 -8.52 -11.14 7.27
CA LEU A 188 -9.33 -9.95 7.51
C LEU A 188 -10.82 -10.31 7.47
N PRO A 189 -11.68 -9.62 8.25
CA PRO A 189 -13.13 -9.86 8.22
C PRO A 189 -13.76 -9.37 6.93
N LEU A 190 -14.93 -9.90 6.62
CA LEU A 190 -15.85 -9.31 5.65
C LEU A 190 -16.34 -7.95 6.19
N CYS A 191 -16.77 -7.07 5.27
CA CYS A 191 -17.43 -5.84 5.64
C CYS A 191 -18.72 -6.13 6.44
N THR A 192 -18.79 -5.69 7.69
CA THR A 192 -19.91 -5.91 8.62
C THR A 192 -20.13 -4.68 9.50
N GLY A 193 -21.17 -4.72 10.35
CA GLY A 193 -21.42 -3.69 11.36
C GLY A 193 -21.73 -2.31 10.77
N GLU A 194 -21.15 -1.28 11.39
CA GLU A 194 -21.36 0.14 11.01
C GLU A 194 -20.66 0.54 9.72
N GLU A 195 -19.59 -0.16 9.36
CA GLU A 195 -18.87 0.06 8.10
C GLU A 195 -19.74 -0.23 6.88
N ARG A 196 -20.66 -1.17 7.01
CA ARG A 196 -21.55 -1.58 5.93
C ARG A 196 -22.64 -0.54 5.68
N LEU A 197 -22.63 0.05 4.49
CA LEU A 197 -23.66 1.00 4.10
C LEU A 197 -25.02 0.32 3.98
N LYS A 198 -26.04 0.97 4.55
CA LYS A 198 -27.44 0.53 4.54
C LYS A 198 -28.29 1.50 3.73
N GLY A 199 -29.22 0.97 2.96
CA GLY A 199 -30.26 1.72 2.29
C GLY A 199 -31.33 2.25 3.27
N ARG A 200 -32.26 3.04 2.79
CA ARG A 200 -33.38 3.59 3.60
C ARG A 200 -34.27 2.51 4.22
N ASN A 201 -34.27 1.30 3.65
CA ASN A 201 -34.99 0.12 4.14
C ASN A 201 -34.20 -0.70 5.17
N GLY A 202 -33.05 -0.24 5.65
CA GLY A 202 -32.18 -0.93 6.59
C GLY A 202 -31.40 -2.10 6.00
N LYS A 203 -31.63 -2.49 4.74
CA LYS A 203 -30.88 -3.55 4.06
C LYS A 203 -29.53 -3.02 3.58
N LYS A 204 -28.56 -3.92 3.32
CA LYS A 204 -27.27 -3.56 2.71
C LYS A 204 -27.50 -2.83 1.39
N LEU A 205 -26.77 -1.71 1.21
CA LEU A 205 -26.89 -0.89 0.00
C LEU A 205 -26.21 -1.57 -1.20
N HIS A 206 -25.06 -2.18 -0.98
CA HIS A 206 -24.28 -2.91 -1.99
C HIS A 206 -24.05 -4.36 -1.53
N PRO A 207 -24.25 -5.37 -2.38
CA PRO A 207 -24.14 -6.78 -1.97
C PRO A 207 -22.73 -7.18 -1.58
N THR A 208 -21.71 -6.68 -2.25
CA THR A 208 -20.30 -7.10 -2.16
C THR A 208 -19.35 -5.99 -1.69
N GLN A 209 -19.82 -5.05 -0.86
CA GLN A 209 -18.94 -4.00 -0.32
C GLN A 209 -17.69 -4.61 0.32
N LYS A 210 -16.50 -4.18 -0.13
CA LYS A 210 -15.21 -4.61 0.43
C LYS A 210 -14.92 -3.91 1.76
N PRO A 211 -14.22 -4.57 2.71
CA PRO A 211 -13.89 -3.97 4.00
C PRO A 211 -12.81 -2.89 3.86
N GLU A 212 -12.92 -1.83 4.65
CA GLU A 212 -11.93 -0.74 4.68
C GLU A 212 -10.55 -1.22 5.09
N SER A 213 -10.47 -2.22 5.96
CA SER A 213 -9.21 -2.82 6.39
C SER A 213 -8.40 -3.44 5.24
N LEU A 214 -9.08 -4.05 4.25
CA LEU A 214 -8.44 -4.57 3.05
C LEU A 214 -7.85 -3.44 2.21
N LEU A 215 -8.66 -2.39 1.95
CA LEU A 215 -8.25 -1.24 1.16
C LEU A 215 -7.14 -0.44 1.85
N ALA A 216 -7.20 -0.30 3.18
CA ALA A 216 -6.13 0.35 3.95
C ALA A 216 -4.80 -0.38 3.76
N ARG A 217 -4.80 -1.72 3.84
CA ARG A 217 -3.58 -2.52 3.63
C ARG A 217 -3.03 -2.38 2.21
N VAL A 218 -3.88 -2.42 1.18
CA VAL A 218 -3.50 -2.19 -0.22
C VAL A 218 -2.89 -0.81 -0.40
N LEU A 219 -3.57 0.24 0.07
CA LEU A 219 -3.10 1.62 -0.13
C LEU A 219 -1.82 1.93 0.66
N LEU A 220 -1.73 1.46 1.91
CA LEU A 220 -0.52 1.63 2.72
C LEU A 220 0.67 0.86 2.16
N SER A 221 0.46 -0.29 1.51
CA SER A 221 1.55 -1.06 0.93
C SER A 221 2.12 -0.45 -0.35
N SER A 222 1.28 0.14 -1.20
CA SER A 222 1.63 0.42 -2.60
C SER A 222 1.33 1.85 -3.06
N SER A 223 1.16 2.80 -2.13
CA SER A 223 1.01 4.22 -2.44
C SER A 223 1.59 5.12 -1.34
N ARG A 224 1.81 6.40 -1.68
CA ARG A 224 2.27 7.47 -0.79
C ARG A 224 1.17 8.52 -0.61
N PRO A 225 1.21 9.38 0.41
CA PRO A 225 0.37 10.58 0.44
C PRO A 225 0.48 11.36 -0.88
N ASP A 226 -0.62 11.99 -1.29
CA ASP A 226 -0.79 12.73 -2.55
C ASP A 226 -0.75 11.89 -3.85
N ASP A 227 -0.49 10.58 -3.79
CA ASP A 227 -0.64 9.71 -4.95
C ASP A 227 -2.09 9.67 -5.42
N LEU A 228 -2.29 9.56 -6.74
CA LEU A 228 -3.60 9.41 -7.35
C LEU A 228 -3.98 7.94 -7.46
N VAL A 229 -5.01 7.56 -6.71
CA VAL A 229 -5.63 6.23 -6.72
C VAL A 229 -6.82 6.23 -7.66
N LEU A 230 -6.89 5.26 -8.57
CA LEU A 230 -8.03 5.00 -9.45
C LEU A 230 -8.73 3.71 -9.05
N ASP A 231 -10.06 3.74 -8.97
CA ASP A 231 -10.89 2.55 -8.85
C ASP A 231 -11.92 2.54 -9.99
N PRO A 232 -11.75 1.69 -11.02
CA PRO A 232 -12.67 1.63 -12.16
C PRO A 232 -14.04 1.02 -11.83
N PHE A 233 -14.20 0.41 -10.64
CA PHE A 233 -15.42 -0.27 -10.18
C PHE A 233 -15.73 0.11 -8.73
N CYS A 234 -15.82 1.41 -8.44
CA CYS A 234 -15.73 1.90 -7.07
C CYS A 234 -16.96 1.59 -6.19
N GLY A 235 -18.04 1.09 -6.76
CA GLY A 235 -19.25 0.72 -6.02
C GLY A 235 -19.73 1.86 -5.11
N THR A 236 -19.82 1.57 -3.82
CA THR A 236 -20.21 2.56 -2.80
C THR A 236 -19.00 3.33 -2.21
N GLY A 237 -17.86 3.34 -2.89
CA GLY A 237 -16.72 4.24 -2.62
C GLY A 237 -15.83 3.85 -1.44
N THR A 238 -15.68 2.59 -1.11
CA THR A 238 -14.78 2.16 -0.03
C THR A 238 -13.34 2.58 -0.29
N THR A 239 -12.82 2.31 -1.50
CA THR A 239 -11.47 2.71 -1.91
C THR A 239 -11.27 4.23 -1.77
N GLY A 240 -12.24 5.03 -2.24
CA GLY A 240 -12.18 6.48 -2.15
C GLY A 240 -12.22 7.02 -0.73
N ALA A 241 -13.03 6.41 0.13
CA ALA A 241 -13.11 6.78 1.55
C ALA A 241 -11.77 6.53 2.26
N VAL A 242 -11.15 5.37 2.03
CA VAL A 242 -9.86 5.01 2.63
C VAL A 242 -8.73 5.87 2.02
N ALA A 243 -8.72 6.08 0.70
CA ALA A 243 -7.76 6.95 0.03
C ALA A 243 -7.76 8.36 0.63
N LYS A 244 -8.94 8.98 0.73
CA LYS A 244 -9.08 10.32 1.32
C LYS A 244 -8.63 10.36 2.79
N ARG A 245 -9.01 9.35 3.59
CA ARG A 245 -8.60 9.27 5.00
C ARG A 245 -7.08 9.23 5.14
N LEU A 246 -6.40 8.50 4.26
CA LEU A 246 -4.95 8.32 4.27
C LEU A 246 -4.20 9.41 3.48
N GLY A 247 -4.85 10.51 3.07
CA GLY A 247 -4.21 11.62 2.36
C GLY A 247 -3.85 11.32 0.90
N ARG A 248 -4.48 10.32 0.27
CA ARG A 248 -4.33 10.02 -1.17
C ARG A 248 -5.43 10.73 -1.95
N ARG A 249 -5.13 11.15 -3.17
CA ARG A 249 -6.13 11.63 -4.14
C ARG A 249 -6.88 10.42 -4.72
N PHE A 250 -8.13 10.59 -5.11
CA PHE A 250 -8.95 9.49 -5.60
C PHE A 250 -9.83 9.90 -6.78
N ILE A 251 -9.91 9.00 -7.77
CA ILE A 251 -10.91 9.03 -8.83
C ILE A 251 -11.54 7.64 -8.91
N GLY A 252 -12.86 7.55 -8.91
CA GLY A 252 -13.61 6.32 -9.11
C GLY A 252 -14.47 6.38 -10.36
N CYS A 253 -14.76 5.21 -10.96
CA CYS A 253 -15.83 5.06 -11.93
C CYS A 253 -16.92 4.16 -11.35
N GLU A 254 -18.19 4.49 -11.58
CA GLU A 254 -19.31 3.66 -11.13
C GLU A 254 -20.47 3.77 -12.12
N GLN A 255 -20.92 2.60 -12.57
CA GLN A 255 -21.96 2.53 -13.60
C GLN A 255 -23.35 2.82 -13.03
N ASP A 256 -23.68 2.33 -11.83
CA ASP A 256 -24.96 2.56 -11.20
C ASP A 256 -25.01 3.96 -10.57
N PRO A 257 -25.93 4.84 -11.01
CA PRO A 257 -26.03 6.20 -10.46
C PRO A 257 -26.35 6.26 -8.96
N LYS A 258 -27.01 5.23 -8.40
CA LYS A 258 -27.31 5.15 -6.97
C LYS A 258 -26.04 4.87 -6.17
N TYR A 259 -25.20 3.95 -6.66
CA TYR A 259 -23.91 3.64 -6.04
C TYR A 259 -22.94 4.80 -6.20
N ALA A 260 -22.87 5.41 -7.38
CA ALA A 260 -22.05 6.60 -7.62
C ALA A 260 -22.39 7.72 -6.62
N LYS A 261 -23.68 8.05 -6.46
CA LYS A 261 -24.14 9.04 -5.48
C LYS A 261 -23.80 8.66 -4.04
N ALA A 262 -23.95 7.40 -3.68
CA ALA A 262 -23.59 6.90 -2.35
C ALA A 262 -22.08 7.01 -2.09
N ALA A 263 -21.26 6.71 -3.09
CA ALA A 263 -19.81 6.85 -3.05
C ALA A 263 -19.40 8.30 -2.84
N GLU A 264 -19.96 9.24 -3.61
CA GLU A 264 -19.70 10.67 -3.44
C GLU A 264 -20.05 11.16 -2.03
N GLN A 265 -21.21 10.75 -1.52
CA GLN A 265 -21.66 11.12 -0.16
C GLN A 265 -20.73 10.52 0.91
N ARG A 266 -20.32 9.25 0.76
CA ARG A 266 -19.39 8.59 1.68
C ARG A 266 -18.05 9.30 1.70
N ILE A 267 -17.46 9.51 0.53
CA ILE A 267 -16.16 10.16 0.38
C ILE A 267 -16.21 11.61 0.88
N GLY A 268 -17.34 12.33 0.60
CA GLY A 268 -17.57 13.69 1.06
C GLY A 268 -17.46 13.82 2.59
N ARG A 269 -18.00 12.85 3.33
CA ARG A 269 -18.03 12.85 4.81
C ARG A 269 -16.69 12.48 5.47
N VAL A 270 -15.76 11.88 4.74
CA VAL A 270 -14.47 11.47 5.30
C VAL A 270 -13.61 12.71 5.57
N LYS A 271 -13.09 12.79 6.79
CA LYS A 271 -12.04 13.74 7.17
C LYS A 271 -10.69 13.07 6.97
N PRO A 272 -9.74 13.68 6.26
CA PRO A 272 -8.37 13.19 6.18
C PRO A 272 -7.74 13.12 7.57
N LEU A 273 -6.84 12.17 7.78
CA LEU A 273 -5.97 12.17 8.95
C LEU A 273 -4.99 13.36 8.87
N GLU A 274 -4.56 13.85 10.03
CA GLU A 274 -3.59 14.95 10.10
C GLU A 274 -2.24 14.54 9.53
N ALA A 275 -1.51 15.49 8.97
CA ALA A 275 -0.23 15.26 8.29
C ALA A 275 0.78 14.44 9.12
N PRO A 276 0.99 14.65 10.42
CA PRO A 276 1.90 13.83 11.22
C PRO A 276 1.53 12.35 11.25
N THR A 277 0.22 12.04 11.18
CA THR A 277 -0.29 10.65 11.22
C THR A 277 -0.09 9.90 9.91
N ILE A 278 -0.02 10.62 8.77
CA ILE A 278 0.11 10.04 7.43
C ILE A 278 1.47 10.31 6.80
N ALA A 279 2.38 10.98 7.52
CA ALA A 279 3.73 11.27 7.03
C ALA A 279 4.43 10.00 6.53
N PRO A 280 5.15 10.06 5.40
CA PRO A 280 5.88 8.91 4.90
C PRO A 280 6.86 8.40 5.95
N PHE A 281 6.87 7.09 6.15
CA PHE A 281 7.90 6.46 6.99
C PHE A 281 9.22 6.45 6.20
N VAL A 282 10.19 7.24 6.66
CA VAL A 282 11.52 7.27 6.03
C VAL A 282 12.24 5.98 6.36
N THR A 283 12.48 5.16 5.34
CA THR A 283 13.17 3.88 5.55
C THR A 283 14.64 4.09 5.86
N ALA A 284 15.25 3.14 6.56
CA ALA A 284 16.68 3.16 6.83
C ALA A 284 17.53 3.18 5.54
N ARG A 285 16.99 2.73 4.40
CA ARG A 285 17.64 2.77 3.08
C ARG A 285 17.57 4.14 2.42
N GLU A 286 16.48 4.88 2.61
CA GLU A 286 16.28 6.23 2.07
C GLU A 286 16.90 7.32 2.94
N ALA A 287 17.11 7.01 4.23
CA ALA A 287 17.76 7.93 5.15
C ALA A 287 19.22 8.20 4.74
N PRO A 288 19.71 9.44 4.88
CA PRO A 288 21.10 9.79 4.59
C PRO A 288 22.08 8.82 5.28
N ARG A 289 23.10 8.39 4.53
CA ARG A 289 24.15 7.55 5.10
C ARG A 289 25.00 8.37 6.05
N VAL A 290 24.97 8.01 7.32
CA VAL A 290 25.81 8.61 8.36
C VAL A 290 26.80 7.54 8.81
N PRO A 291 28.12 7.71 8.55
CA PRO A 291 29.13 6.78 9.03
C PRO A 291 29.30 6.90 10.56
N PHE A 292 29.82 5.86 11.20
CA PHE A 292 30.03 5.90 12.66
C PHE A 292 31.04 6.99 13.08
N SER A 293 32.04 7.28 12.25
CA SER A 293 32.98 8.39 12.48
C SER A 293 32.29 9.75 12.66
N ALA A 294 31.15 9.97 11.98
CA ALA A 294 30.39 11.22 12.12
C ALA A 294 29.87 11.46 13.54
N LEU A 295 29.59 10.39 14.33
CA LEU A 295 29.24 10.53 15.74
C LEU A 295 30.42 11.05 16.56
N ILE A 296 31.62 10.65 16.20
CA ILE A 296 32.87 11.06 16.87
C ILE A 296 33.22 12.50 16.47
N GLU A 297 33.18 12.82 15.20
CA GLU A 297 33.45 14.16 14.64
C GLU A 297 32.52 15.22 15.26
N ARG A 298 31.27 14.86 15.56
CA ARG A 298 30.29 15.75 16.19
C ARG A 298 30.28 15.68 17.73
N GLY A 299 31.17 14.91 18.34
CA GLY A 299 31.27 14.78 19.77
C GLY A 299 30.11 14.04 20.47
N LEU A 300 29.24 13.36 19.68
CA LEU A 300 28.13 12.58 20.22
C LEU A 300 28.60 11.28 20.88
N VAL A 301 29.72 10.75 20.41
CA VAL A 301 30.44 9.62 21.01
C VAL A 301 31.92 9.99 21.04
N THR A 302 32.55 9.96 22.18
CA THR A 302 33.98 10.31 22.32
C THR A 302 34.89 9.10 22.19
N PRO A 303 36.09 9.24 21.59
CA PRO A 303 37.12 8.19 21.64
C PRO A 303 37.43 7.78 23.07
N GLY A 304 37.64 6.49 23.30
CA GLY A 304 37.87 5.93 24.65
C GLY A 304 36.59 5.46 25.35
N VAL A 305 35.40 5.84 24.86
CA VAL A 305 34.15 5.32 25.38
C VAL A 305 34.02 3.83 25.05
N ARG A 306 33.42 3.08 25.96
CA ARG A 306 33.11 1.65 25.76
C ARG A 306 31.67 1.49 25.26
N LEU A 307 31.53 0.90 24.09
CA LEU A 307 30.25 0.40 23.63
C LEU A 307 29.94 -0.95 24.28
N VAL A 308 28.70 -1.16 24.67
CA VAL A 308 28.25 -2.41 25.30
C VAL A 308 27.05 -2.98 24.53
N ASP A 309 26.84 -4.29 24.57
CA ASP A 309 25.58 -4.89 24.12
C ASP A 309 24.48 -4.64 25.15
N ALA A 310 23.22 -4.81 24.79
CA ALA A 310 22.06 -4.55 25.66
C ALA A 310 22.10 -5.34 27.01
N LYS A 311 22.82 -6.48 27.05
CA LYS A 311 23.02 -7.30 28.26
C LYS A 311 24.37 -7.03 28.95
N LYS A 312 25.17 -6.09 28.45
CA LYS A 312 26.51 -5.71 28.96
C LYS A 312 27.53 -6.85 29.01
N ARG A 313 27.37 -7.88 28.18
CA ARG A 313 28.26 -9.04 28.10
C ARG A 313 29.53 -8.75 27.30
N HIS A 314 29.42 -7.89 26.29
CA HIS A 314 30.51 -7.52 25.39
C HIS A 314 30.82 -6.04 25.54
N LYS A 315 32.09 -5.67 25.54
CA LYS A 315 32.56 -4.29 25.70
C LYS A 315 33.60 -3.98 24.62
N ALA A 316 33.27 -3.12 23.66
CA ALA A 316 34.17 -2.68 22.62
C ALA A 316 34.64 -1.24 22.86
N LEU A 317 35.89 -0.93 22.65
CA LEU A 317 36.49 0.41 22.82
C LEU A 317 36.35 1.20 21.53
N VAL A 318 35.82 2.43 21.62
CA VAL A 318 35.77 3.39 20.52
C VAL A 318 37.17 4.01 20.31
N ARG A 319 37.66 3.94 19.08
CA ARG A 319 38.96 4.51 18.70
C ARG A 319 38.79 5.87 18.05
N ALA A 320 39.86 6.65 18.05
CA ALA A 320 39.89 8.00 17.46
C ALA A 320 39.73 7.99 15.94
N ASP A 321 40.06 6.88 15.27
CA ASP A 321 39.94 6.69 13.82
C ASP A 321 38.54 6.26 13.37
N GLY A 322 37.56 6.20 14.27
CA GLY A 322 36.19 5.78 13.96
C GLY A 322 36.01 4.26 13.91
N ALA A 323 37.05 3.48 14.19
CA ALA A 323 36.94 2.05 14.38
C ALA A 323 36.57 1.71 15.84
N VAL A 324 36.19 0.46 16.09
CA VAL A 324 36.02 -0.08 17.44
C VAL A 324 36.91 -1.30 17.64
N SER A 325 37.34 -1.55 18.85
CA SER A 325 38.19 -2.72 19.17
C SER A 325 37.58 -3.57 20.27
N LEU A 326 37.66 -4.89 20.10
CA LEU A 326 37.24 -5.91 21.07
C LEU A 326 38.35 -6.97 21.15
N ASP A 327 38.90 -7.23 22.31
CA ASP A 327 39.93 -8.25 22.56
C ASP A 327 41.10 -8.21 21.55
N GLY A 328 41.59 -6.99 21.26
CA GLY A 328 42.71 -6.79 20.34
C GLY A 328 42.30 -6.75 18.83
N THR A 329 41.10 -7.19 18.49
CA THR A 329 40.60 -7.12 17.11
C THR A 329 39.99 -5.73 16.83
N VAL A 330 40.39 -5.12 15.71
CA VAL A 330 39.90 -3.78 15.29
C VAL A 330 39.05 -3.90 14.03
N GLY A 331 37.96 -3.15 13.97
CA GLY A 331 37.07 -3.16 12.81
C GLY A 331 35.92 -2.16 12.92
N SER A 332 35.00 -2.22 11.96
CA SER A 332 33.77 -1.44 12.02
C SER A 332 32.82 -1.92 13.13
N ILE A 333 31.88 -1.08 13.54
CA ILE A 333 30.84 -1.44 14.50
C ILE A 333 30.08 -2.71 14.09
N HIS A 334 29.89 -2.95 12.79
CA HIS A 334 29.23 -4.14 12.25
C HIS A 334 30.11 -5.39 12.42
N ARG A 335 31.38 -5.31 11.99
CA ARG A 335 32.33 -6.43 12.07
C ARG A 335 32.57 -6.85 13.52
N ILE A 336 32.82 -5.87 14.38
CA ILE A 336 33.08 -6.16 15.79
C ILE A 336 31.81 -6.64 16.51
N GLY A 337 30.63 -6.17 16.14
CA GLY A 337 29.37 -6.67 16.64
C GLY A 337 29.07 -8.12 16.18
N ALA A 338 29.42 -8.48 14.96
CA ALA A 338 29.33 -9.85 14.48
C ALA A 338 30.30 -10.77 15.23
N LEU A 339 31.57 -10.34 15.40
CA LEU A 339 32.58 -11.08 16.17
C LEU A 339 32.13 -11.34 17.61
N ALA A 340 31.62 -10.31 18.30
CA ALA A 340 31.13 -10.42 19.67
C ALA A 340 30.02 -11.48 19.84
N GLN A 341 29.23 -11.68 18.82
CA GLN A 341 28.12 -12.66 18.82
C GLN A 341 28.47 -14.02 18.24
N GLY A 342 29.64 -14.17 17.63
CA GLY A 342 30.00 -15.37 16.86
C GLY A 342 29.15 -15.53 15.60
N LEU A 343 28.72 -14.43 14.96
CA LEU A 343 27.88 -14.41 13.76
C LEU A 343 28.66 -13.92 12.55
N GLU A 344 28.22 -14.28 11.35
CA GLU A 344 28.80 -13.78 10.09
C GLU A 344 28.51 -12.30 9.83
N ALA A 345 27.36 -11.81 10.28
CA ALA A 345 26.93 -10.42 10.11
C ALA A 345 26.18 -9.89 11.33
N CYS A 346 26.25 -8.58 11.54
CA CYS A 346 25.56 -7.88 12.62
C CYS A 346 25.19 -6.46 12.19
N ASN A 347 24.02 -5.98 12.60
CA ASN A 347 23.73 -4.55 12.55
C ASN A 347 24.32 -3.86 13.80
N GLY A 348 25.54 -3.35 13.69
CA GLY A 348 26.24 -2.71 14.80
C GLY A 348 25.54 -1.48 15.35
N TRP A 349 24.67 -0.80 14.55
CA TRP A 349 23.94 0.37 15.02
C TRP A 349 22.91 0.03 16.12
N THR A 350 22.24 -1.10 15.99
CA THR A 350 21.23 -1.56 16.95
C THR A 350 21.83 -2.46 18.03
N PHE A 351 22.97 -3.09 17.76
CA PHE A 351 23.63 -3.98 18.70
C PHE A 351 24.38 -3.21 19.80
N TRP A 352 25.12 -2.16 19.41
CA TRP A 352 25.95 -1.41 20.36
C TRP A 352 25.19 -0.26 21.02
N HIS A 353 25.47 -0.09 22.32
CA HIS A 353 24.88 0.96 23.17
C HIS A 353 26.00 1.72 23.86
N VAL A 354 25.71 2.98 24.21
CA VAL A 354 26.54 3.81 25.09
C VAL A 354 25.83 3.94 26.44
N GLU A 355 26.59 3.87 27.53
CA GLU A 355 26.07 4.21 28.84
C GLU A 355 25.97 5.72 28.98
N THR A 356 24.77 6.22 29.20
CA THR A 356 24.46 7.63 29.39
C THR A 356 23.84 7.84 30.77
N PRO A 357 23.75 9.07 31.30
CA PRO A 357 23.05 9.35 32.53
C PRO A 357 21.57 8.91 32.53
N LYS A 358 20.97 8.74 31.34
CA LYS A 358 19.60 8.26 31.17
C LYS A 358 19.50 6.73 31.04
N GLY A 359 20.63 6.02 31.07
CA GLY A 359 20.72 4.58 30.91
C GLY A 359 21.42 4.17 29.62
N LEU A 360 21.21 2.90 29.20
CA LEU A 360 21.75 2.39 27.93
C LEU A 360 21.02 2.99 26.74
N THR A 361 21.78 3.65 25.88
CA THR A 361 21.26 4.27 24.65
C THR A 361 21.88 3.60 23.45
N PRO A 362 21.11 3.02 22.49
CA PRO A 362 21.67 2.47 21.28
C PRO A 362 22.36 3.56 20.46
N ILE A 363 23.50 3.24 19.82
CA ILE A 363 24.23 4.23 19.01
C ILE A 363 23.44 4.73 17.82
N ASP A 364 22.43 4.00 17.39
CA ASP A 364 21.48 4.42 16.35
C ASP A 364 20.69 5.67 16.72
N ALA A 365 20.39 5.87 18.01
CA ALA A 365 19.73 7.08 18.50
C ALA A 365 20.56 8.35 18.23
N PHE A 366 21.87 8.28 18.38
CA PHE A 366 22.77 9.40 18.04
C PHE A 366 22.85 9.63 16.52
N ARG A 367 22.77 8.55 15.71
CA ARG A 367 22.68 8.67 14.25
C ARG A 367 21.39 9.36 13.81
N ALA A 368 20.28 9.09 14.51
CA ALA A 368 19.00 9.73 14.22
C ALA A 368 19.05 11.26 14.41
N VAL A 369 19.78 11.74 15.42
CA VAL A 369 20.00 13.18 15.63
C VAL A 369 20.66 13.82 14.41
N ILE A 370 21.76 13.22 13.91
CA ILE A 370 22.46 13.74 12.72
C ILE A 370 21.53 13.74 11.50
N ARG A 371 20.70 12.72 11.34
CA ARG A 371 19.77 12.64 10.21
C ARG A 371 18.68 13.71 10.26
N SER A 372 18.17 14.01 11.46
CA SER A 372 17.21 15.12 11.62
C SER A 372 17.80 16.46 11.23
N GLU A 373 19.03 16.74 11.68
CA GLU A 373 19.75 17.99 11.31
C GLU A 373 20.02 18.07 9.79
N MET A 374 20.34 16.94 9.14
CA MET A 374 20.53 16.89 7.69
C MET A 374 19.23 17.09 6.91
N ALA A 375 18.10 16.65 7.44
CA ALA A 375 16.79 16.86 6.84
C ALA A 375 16.37 18.34 6.95
N GLU A 376 16.52 18.94 8.13
CA GLU A 376 16.24 20.37 8.37
C GLU A 376 17.11 21.30 7.52
N ALA A 377 18.34 20.90 7.22
CA ALA A 377 19.25 21.68 6.36
C ALA A 377 18.94 21.55 4.85
N ALA A 378 18.09 20.61 4.46
CA ALA A 378 17.72 20.38 3.06
C ALA A 378 16.38 21.05 2.67
N GLU A 379 15.63 21.57 3.65
CA GLU A 379 14.43 22.40 3.47
C GLU A 379 14.80 23.88 3.34
#